data_69eef55a8272252e2064884aa1e689c2
#
_entry.id   69eef55a8272252e2064884aa1e689c2
#
_cell.length_a   1.000
_cell.length_b   1.000
_cell.length_c   1.000
_cell.angle_alpha   90.00
_cell.angle_beta   90.00
_cell.angle_gamma   90.00
#
_symmetry.space_group_name_H-M   'P 1'
#
loop_
_entity.id
_entity.type
_entity.pdbx_description
1 polymer ?
#
loop_
_entity_poly.entity_id
_entity_poly.type
_entity_poly.pdbx_seq_one_letter_code
_entity_poly.pdbx_strand_id
1 'polypeptide(L)'
;MFSFDIVMPATLFSVTLAAILLNKRIESKLKTTFEEREFRIRDAILLVAMISIAISLIIFVPQETITIVFLFAYSALLFIFSYTFSDMQKRRAQLFCLLFGLTAVAVGTTALLDPFTDSWLFTGSLAAYGLATFAFLAILYEQRRKGAGKRWYTAVLPPAFFLLLYLFYRGTSIWVPYFFNVFAITFAVLITLYLASLFTWKIVLIFAGLLTVMDIILVFGTGTMGQAAVTLLDLRLPIAVVLPRIPIQDALHFSALGLGDFFFAGLLATQTYKKFDQKTAVTSALIMAFSLGLTYV
;
A
#
# COMPACT_ATOMS: atom_id res chain seq x y z
N MET A 1 20.31 -6.55 26.99
CA MET A 1 19.95 -7.78 26.28
C MET A 1 19.46 -7.32 24.90
N PHE A 2 20.17 -7.69 23.84
CA PHE A 2 19.82 -7.22 22.48
C PHE A 2 18.50 -7.89 22.03
N SER A 3 17.48 -7.10 21.78
CA SER A 3 16.19 -7.61 21.29
C SER A 3 16.15 -7.46 19.76
N PHE A 4 16.58 -8.49 19.09
CA PHE A 4 16.49 -8.53 17.61
C PHE A 4 15.03 -8.70 17.20
N ASP A 5 14.47 -7.70 16.49
CA ASP A 5 13.14 -7.83 15.90
C ASP A 5 13.23 -8.59 14.57
N ILE A 6 12.62 -9.76 14.50
CA ILE A 6 12.60 -10.60 13.29
C ILE A 6 11.45 -10.23 12.36
N VAL A 7 10.36 -9.64 12.90
CA VAL A 7 9.10 -9.48 12.16
C VAL A 7 9.23 -8.44 11.06
N MET A 8 9.81 -7.27 11.36
CA MET A 8 9.96 -6.20 10.37
C MET A 8 10.89 -6.56 9.21
N PRO A 9 12.11 -7.12 9.45
CA PRO A 9 12.95 -7.62 8.37
C PRO A 9 12.28 -8.70 7.51
N ALA A 10 11.59 -9.66 8.13
CA ALA A 10 10.86 -10.70 7.41
C ALA A 10 9.71 -10.12 6.56
N THR A 11 9.02 -9.10 7.08
CA THR A 11 7.94 -8.41 6.35
C THR A 11 8.52 -7.62 5.17
N LEU A 12 9.62 -6.88 5.37
CA LEU A 12 10.31 -6.17 4.29
C LEU A 12 10.75 -7.15 3.18
N PHE A 13 11.36 -8.26 3.55
CA PHE A 13 11.76 -9.30 2.60
C PHE A 13 10.56 -9.86 1.84
N SER A 14 9.47 -10.19 2.53
CA SER A 14 8.26 -10.78 1.93
C SER A 14 7.59 -9.83 0.93
N VAL A 15 7.46 -8.55 1.28
CA VAL A 15 6.89 -7.51 0.41
C VAL A 15 7.78 -7.30 -0.82
N THR A 16 9.09 -7.22 -0.61
CA THR A 16 10.07 -7.06 -1.70
C THR A 16 10.06 -8.27 -2.63
N LEU A 17 9.98 -9.48 -2.09
CA LEU A 17 9.86 -10.72 -2.88
C LEU A 17 8.57 -10.74 -3.69
N ALA A 18 7.44 -10.33 -3.09
CA ALA A 18 6.17 -10.21 -3.80
C ALA A 18 6.28 -9.24 -4.98
N ALA A 19 6.93 -8.08 -4.79
CA ALA A 19 7.17 -7.11 -5.86
C ALA A 19 8.02 -7.71 -6.99
N ILE A 20 9.11 -8.44 -6.68
CA ILE A 20 9.94 -9.11 -7.70
C ILE A 20 9.11 -10.12 -8.51
N LEU A 21 8.35 -10.98 -7.84
CA LEU A 21 7.57 -12.05 -8.48
C LEU A 21 6.44 -11.51 -9.36
N LEU A 22 5.79 -10.45 -8.91
CA LEU A 22 4.67 -9.82 -9.64
C LEU A 22 5.13 -8.88 -10.76
N ASN A 23 6.37 -8.35 -10.70
CA ASN A 23 6.85 -7.31 -11.59
C ASN A 23 6.66 -7.64 -13.07
N LYS A 24 7.13 -8.81 -13.53
CA LYS A 24 7.08 -9.18 -14.96
C LYS A 24 5.66 -9.14 -15.53
N ARG A 25 4.69 -9.65 -14.76
CA ARG A 25 3.29 -9.71 -15.21
C ARG A 25 2.60 -8.35 -15.17
N ILE A 26 2.90 -7.57 -14.14
CA ILE A 26 2.27 -6.26 -13.93
C ILE A 26 2.86 -5.23 -14.88
N GLU A 27 4.17 -5.19 -15.03
CA GLU A 27 4.84 -4.28 -15.95
C GLU A 27 4.35 -4.42 -17.40
N SER A 28 4.23 -5.65 -17.90
CA SER A 28 3.70 -5.88 -19.26
C SER A 28 2.29 -5.31 -19.43
N LYS A 29 1.43 -5.44 -18.42
CA LYS A 29 0.06 -4.90 -18.46
C LYS A 29 0.01 -3.38 -18.26
N LEU A 30 0.83 -2.82 -17.38
CA LEU A 30 0.91 -1.38 -17.19
C LEU A 30 1.38 -0.68 -18.46
N LYS A 31 2.42 -1.19 -19.11
CA LYS A 31 2.93 -0.65 -20.39
C LYS A 31 1.91 -0.71 -21.53
N THR A 32 1.04 -1.72 -21.57
CA THR A 32 -0.05 -1.79 -22.58
C THR A 32 -1.23 -0.87 -22.28
N THR A 33 -1.38 -0.43 -21.02
CA THR A 33 -2.52 0.42 -20.58
C THR A 33 -2.14 1.89 -20.55
N PHE A 34 -0.89 2.19 -20.19
CA PHE A 34 -0.33 3.53 -20.12
C PHE A 34 0.81 3.63 -21.16
N GLU A 35 1.05 4.84 -21.69
CA GLU A 35 2.17 5.06 -22.63
C GLU A 35 3.50 4.66 -21.99
N GLU A 36 4.40 4.07 -22.80
CA GLU A 36 5.77 3.72 -22.41
C GLU A 36 6.60 4.99 -22.15
N ARG A 37 6.48 5.55 -20.95
CA ARG A 37 7.28 6.70 -20.55
C ARG A 37 8.27 6.27 -19.47
N GLU A 38 9.55 6.31 -19.82
CA GLU A 38 10.63 6.14 -18.85
C GLU A 38 10.98 7.48 -18.19
N PHE A 39 11.23 7.45 -16.90
CA PHE A 39 11.71 8.62 -16.17
C PHE A 39 13.10 9.03 -16.64
N ARG A 40 13.31 10.34 -16.75
CA ARG A 40 14.61 10.96 -16.95
C ARG A 40 15.17 11.41 -15.60
N ILE A 41 16.47 11.77 -15.57
CA ILE A 41 17.12 12.30 -14.36
C ILE A 41 16.36 13.51 -13.78
N ARG A 42 15.85 14.38 -14.64
CA ARG A 42 15.04 15.53 -14.23
C ARG A 42 13.76 15.10 -13.50
N ASP A 43 13.11 14.07 -13.95
CA ASP A 43 11.87 13.56 -13.34
C ASP A 43 12.15 12.95 -11.96
N ALA A 44 13.30 12.28 -11.78
CA ALA A 44 13.74 11.78 -10.49
C ALA A 44 14.04 12.91 -9.49
N ILE A 45 14.72 13.98 -9.93
CA ILE A 45 15.00 15.17 -9.11
C ILE A 45 13.69 15.85 -8.71
N LEU A 46 12.76 16.03 -9.65
CA LEU A 46 11.46 16.64 -9.38
C LEU A 46 10.65 15.79 -8.39
N LEU A 47 10.69 14.47 -8.52
CA LEU A 47 10.00 13.57 -7.60
C LEU A 47 10.55 13.69 -6.17
N VAL A 48 11.88 13.67 -5.99
CA VAL A 48 12.50 13.87 -4.67
C VAL A 48 12.17 15.25 -4.11
N ALA A 49 12.24 16.29 -4.92
CA ALA A 49 11.87 17.65 -4.49
C ALA A 49 10.40 17.74 -4.06
N MET A 50 9.48 17.14 -4.82
CA MET A 50 8.05 17.09 -4.46
C MET A 50 7.82 16.32 -3.15
N ILE A 51 8.50 15.19 -2.95
CA ILE A 51 8.42 14.41 -1.70
C ILE A 51 8.93 15.26 -0.53
N SER A 52 10.08 15.91 -0.68
CA SER A 52 10.67 16.79 0.37
C SER A 52 9.73 17.93 0.75
N ILE A 53 9.16 18.61 -0.25
CA ILE A 53 8.20 19.70 -0.04
C ILE A 53 6.94 19.16 0.64
N ALA A 54 6.40 18.04 0.18
CA ALA A 54 5.19 17.42 0.74
C ALA A 54 5.39 17.08 2.22
N ILE A 55 6.51 16.43 2.59
CA ILE A 55 6.83 16.08 3.98
C ILE A 55 6.96 17.34 4.83
N SER A 56 7.66 18.37 4.33
CA SER A 56 7.85 19.63 5.05
C SER A 56 6.54 20.39 5.25
N LEU A 57 5.60 20.30 4.30
CA LEU A 57 4.33 21.01 4.36
C LEU A 57 3.29 20.28 5.22
N ILE A 58 3.39 18.95 5.42
CA ILE A 58 2.42 18.15 6.18
C ILE A 58 2.15 18.75 7.57
N ILE A 59 3.16 19.35 8.21
CA ILE A 59 3.04 19.91 9.56
C ILE A 59 2.16 21.17 9.56
N PHE A 60 2.10 21.90 8.44
CA PHE A 60 1.37 23.17 8.32
C PHE A 60 -0.01 23.03 7.67
N VAL A 61 -0.29 21.89 7.06
CA VAL A 61 -1.57 21.63 6.36
C VAL A 61 -2.60 21.06 7.33
N PRO A 62 -3.87 21.51 7.29
CA PRO A 62 -4.95 20.93 8.08
C PRO A 62 -5.07 19.41 7.87
N GLN A 63 -5.32 18.69 8.96
CA GLN A 63 -5.38 17.22 8.95
C GLN A 63 -6.45 16.68 7.99
N GLU A 64 -7.56 17.39 7.84
CA GLU A 64 -8.62 17.04 6.90
C GLU A 64 -8.13 17.06 5.46
N THR A 65 -7.36 18.08 5.10
CA THR A 65 -6.78 18.21 3.74
C THR A 65 -5.79 17.08 3.46
N ILE A 66 -4.92 16.79 4.42
CA ILE A 66 -3.98 15.66 4.32
C ILE A 66 -4.76 14.36 4.09
N THR A 67 -5.79 14.12 4.92
CA THR A 67 -6.63 12.93 4.82
C THR A 67 -7.27 12.81 3.44
N ILE A 68 -7.89 13.89 2.93
CA ILE A 68 -8.54 13.89 1.61
C ILE A 68 -7.54 13.56 0.50
N VAL A 69 -6.36 14.20 0.51
CA VAL A 69 -5.32 13.96 -0.51
C VAL A 69 -4.84 12.51 -0.49
N PHE A 70 -4.57 11.95 0.70
CA PHE A 70 -4.15 10.55 0.81
C PHE A 70 -5.25 9.57 0.41
N LEU A 71 -6.50 9.79 0.82
CA LEU A 71 -7.62 8.95 0.42
C LEU A 71 -7.81 8.96 -1.10
N PHE A 72 -7.70 10.13 -1.71
CA PHE A 72 -7.78 10.25 -3.17
C PHE A 72 -6.64 9.49 -3.85
N ALA A 73 -5.38 9.72 -3.42
CA ALA A 73 -4.21 9.08 -4.01
C ALA A 73 -4.26 7.55 -3.89
N TYR A 74 -4.62 7.03 -2.71
CA TYR A 74 -4.75 5.59 -2.48
C TYR A 74 -5.91 4.97 -3.26
N SER A 75 -7.05 5.65 -3.30
CA SER A 75 -8.20 5.18 -4.08
C SER A 75 -7.90 5.18 -5.57
N ALA A 76 -7.21 6.21 -6.08
CA ALA A 76 -6.79 6.28 -7.47
C ALA A 76 -5.80 5.15 -7.81
N LEU A 77 -4.83 4.87 -6.93
CA LEU A 77 -3.89 3.78 -7.10
C LEU A 77 -4.60 2.42 -7.16
N LEU A 78 -5.49 2.14 -6.22
CA LEU A 78 -6.29 0.92 -6.20
C LEU A 78 -7.16 0.79 -7.45
N PHE A 79 -7.79 1.89 -7.89
CA PHE A 79 -8.61 1.90 -9.09
C PHE A 79 -7.78 1.61 -10.34
N ILE A 80 -6.64 2.29 -10.51
CA ILE A 80 -5.74 2.11 -11.67
C ILE A 80 -5.31 0.64 -11.79
N PHE A 81 -4.83 0.04 -10.70
CA PHE A 81 -4.43 -1.36 -10.74
C PHE A 81 -5.60 -2.30 -10.99
N SER A 82 -6.70 -2.12 -10.30
CA SER A 82 -7.90 -2.96 -10.48
C SER A 82 -8.47 -2.85 -11.89
N TYR A 83 -8.44 -1.65 -12.49
CA TYR A 83 -8.86 -1.43 -13.88
C TYR A 83 -7.90 -2.08 -14.89
N THR A 84 -6.60 -2.01 -14.65
CA THR A 84 -5.57 -2.67 -15.49
C THR A 84 -5.79 -4.18 -15.55
N PHE A 85 -6.26 -4.79 -14.45
CA PHE A 85 -6.56 -6.23 -14.38
C PHE A 85 -8.04 -6.57 -14.59
N SER A 86 -8.87 -5.63 -14.99
CA SER A 86 -10.31 -5.85 -15.18
C SER A 86 -10.68 -6.72 -16.39
N ASP A 87 -9.71 -7.11 -17.22
CA ASP A 87 -9.83 -8.07 -18.33
C ASP A 87 -9.81 -9.55 -17.89
N MET A 88 -9.84 -9.80 -16.58
CA MET A 88 -9.79 -11.13 -16.01
C MET A 88 -10.92 -12.06 -16.49
N GLN A 89 -10.71 -13.38 -16.43
CA GLN A 89 -11.70 -14.38 -16.81
C GLN A 89 -12.97 -14.30 -15.94
N LYS A 90 -14.13 -14.69 -16.49
CA LYS A 90 -15.44 -14.68 -15.82
C LYS A 90 -15.41 -15.29 -14.42
N ARG A 91 -14.87 -16.50 -14.26
CA ARG A 91 -14.78 -17.19 -12.96
C ARG A 91 -13.95 -16.40 -11.93
N ARG A 92 -12.85 -15.79 -12.37
CA ARG A 92 -12.00 -14.97 -11.47
C ARG A 92 -12.69 -13.68 -11.06
N ALA A 93 -13.43 -13.04 -11.96
CA ALA A 93 -14.23 -11.86 -11.64
C ALA A 93 -15.34 -12.18 -10.64
N GLN A 94 -16.04 -13.31 -10.82
CA GLN A 94 -17.07 -13.77 -9.88
C GLN A 94 -16.47 -14.08 -8.50
N LEU A 95 -15.33 -14.77 -8.45
CA LEU A 95 -14.64 -15.07 -7.19
C LEU A 95 -14.18 -13.77 -6.51
N PHE A 96 -13.66 -12.81 -7.27
CA PHE A 96 -13.25 -11.51 -6.75
C PHE A 96 -14.43 -10.75 -6.14
N CYS A 97 -15.56 -10.66 -6.85
CA CYS A 97 -16.78 -10.04 -6.31
C CYS A 97 -17.32 -10.80 -5.10
N LEU A 98 -17.26 -12.13 -5.09
CA LEU A 98 -17.69 -12.96 -3.95
C LEU A 98 -16.83 -12.65 -2.71
N LEU A 99 -15.51 -12.61 -2.85
CA LEU A 99 -14.60 -12.29 -1.74
C LEU A 99 -14.88 -10.88 -1.17
N PHE A 100 -14.98 -9.86 -2.03
CA PHE A 100 -15.31 -8.51 -1.57
C PHE A 100 -16.71 -8.44 -0.95
N GLY A 101 -17.70 -9.10 -1.52
CA GLY A 101 -19.07 -9.15 -0.98
C GLY A 101 -19.11 -9.81 0.40
N LEU A 102 -18.48 -10.98 0.57
CA LEU A 102 -18.42 -11.67 1.86
C LEU A 102 -17.65 -10.87 2.91
N THR A 103 -16.53 -10.24 2.54
CA THR A 103 -15.76 -9.40 3.46
C THR A 103 -16.57 -8.17 3.88
N ALA A 104 -17.30 -7.55 2.96
CA ALA A 104 -18.16 -6.41 3.27
C ALA A 104 -19.32 -6.81 4.20
N VAL A 105 -19.95 -7.98 3.98
CA VAL A 105 -20.96 -8.53 4.91
C VAL A 105 -20.36 -8.76 6.29
N ALA A 106 -19.19 -9.42 6.36
CA ALA A 106 -18.53 -9.68 7.63
C ALA A 106 -18.24 -8.38 8.41
N VAL A 107 -17.68 -7.37 7.74
CA VAL A 107 -17.40 -6.04 8.34
C VAL A 107 -18.70 -5.38 8.82
N GLY A 108 -19.75 -5.36 7.99
CA GLY A 108 -21.03 -4.79 8.39
C GLY A 108 -21.63 -5.49 9.60
N THR A 109 -21.53 -6.81 9.65
CA THR A 109 -22.06 -7.62 10.75
C THR A 109 -21.29 -7.40 12.06
N THR A 110 -19.96 -7.32 12.03
CA THR A 110 -19.16 -7.07 13.23
C THR A 110 -19.52 -5.73 13.88
N ALA A 111 -19.78 -4.70 13.09
CA ALA A 111 -20.20 -3.41 13.61
C ALA A 111 -21.61 -3.44 14.24
N LEU A 112 -22.54 -4.20 13.65
CA LEU A 112 -23.89 -4.34 14.23
C LEU A 112 -23.94 -5.19 15.51
N LEU A 113 -22.97 -6.08 15.69
CA LEU A 113 -22.86 -6.90 16.91
C LEU A 113 -22.16 -6.18 18.05
N ASP A 114 -21.53 -5.04 17.79
CA ASP A 114 -20.91 -4.21 18.83
C ASP A 114 -22.01 -3.50 19.65
N PRO A 115 -22.13 -3.75 20.96
CA PRO A 115 -23.15 -3.12 21.82
C PRO A 115 -22.95 -1.60 21.96
N PHE A 116 -21.78 -1.08 21.61
CA PHE A 116 -21.45 0.35 21.67
C PHE A 116 -21.49 1.01 20.29
N THR A 117 -22.21 0.40 19.32
CA THR A 117 -22.35 0.96 17.96
C THR A 117 -23.03 2.32 18.00
N ASP A 118 -22.31 3.34 17.59
CA ASP A 118 -22.85 4.68 17.38
C ASP A 118 -23.56 4.82 16.02
N SER A 119 -24.25 5.96 15.82
CA SER A 119 -24.98 6.21 14.57
C SER A 119 -24.07 6.25 13.34
N TRP A 120 -22.80 6.64 13.52
CA TRP A 120 -21.82 6.69 12.44
C TRP A 120 -21.39 5.28 12.00
N LEU A 121 -21.10 4.42 12.95
CA LEU A 121 -20.72 3.03 12.69
C LEU A 121 -21.91 2.23 12.12
N PHE A 122 -23.14 2.51 12.58
CA PHE A 122 -24.37 1.95 12.00
C PHE A 122 -24.51 2.34 10.52
N THR A 123 -24.28 3.61 10.17
CA THR A 123 -24.26 4.08 8.77
C THR A 123 -23.18 3.36 7.96
N GLY A 124 -22.01 3.14 8.56
CA GLY A 124 -20.94 2.34 7.96
C GLY A 124 -21.36 0.90 7.66
N SER A 125 -22.12 0.27 8.56
CA SER A 125 -22.68 -1.08 8.34
C SER A 125 -23.64 -1.11 7.16
N LEU A 126 -24.54 -0.13 7.05
CA LEU A 126 -25.44 -0.01 5.90
C LEU A 126 -24.67 0.17 4.59
N ALA A 127 -23.62 1.01 4.60
CA ALA A 127 -22.75 1.21 3.45
C ALA A 127 -22.00 -0.10 3.07
N ALA A 128 -21.56 -0.89 4.07
CA ALA A 128 -20.92 -2.19 3.86
C ALA A 128 -21.91 -3.20 3.21
N TYR A 129 -23.14 -3.27 3.68
CA TYR A 129 -24.16 -4.10 3.04
C TYR A 129 -24.54 -3.59 1.64
N GLY A 130 -24.55 -2.27 1.41
CA GLY A 130 -24.70 -1.69 0.08
C GLY A 130 -23.59 -2.13 -0.88
N LEU A 131 -22.33 -2.11 -0.43
CA LEU A 131 -21.18 -2.59 -1.21
C LEU A 131 -21.25 -4.09 -1.47
N ALA A 132 -21.66 -4.88 -0.47
CA ALA A 132 -21.89 -6.32 -0.62
C ALA A 132 -22.98 -6.60 -1.66
N THR A 133 -24.10 -5.90 -1.59
CA THR A 133 -25.20 -5.99 -2.56
C THR A 133 -24.70 -5.67 -3.98
N PHE A 134 -23.92 -4.59 -4.14
CA PHE A 134 -23.30 -4.26 -5.43
C PHE A 134 -22.41 -5.39 -5.94
N ALA A 135 -21.57 -5.97 -5.08
CA ALA A 135 -20.70 -7.08 -5.45
C ALA A 135 -21.47 -8.33 -5.88
N PHE A 136 -22.56 -8.69 -5.17
CA PHE A 136 -23.42 -9.82 -5.53
C PHE A 136 -24.23 -9.57 -6.80
N LEU A 137 -24.73 -8.36 -7.01
CA LEU A 137 -25.37 -7.97 -8.27
C LEU A 137 -24.38 -8.02 -9.44
N ALA A 138 -23.12 -7.66 -9.23
CA ALA A 138 -22.08 -7.80 -10.23
C ALA A 138 -21.83 -9.27 -10.64
N ILE A 139 -21.95 -10.22 -9.70
CA ILE A 139 -21.89 -11.67 -10.00
C ILE A 139 -23.05 -12.08 -10.90
N LEU A 140 -24.29 -11.66 -10.58
CA LEU A 140 -25.48 -11.95 -11.36
C LEU A 140 -25.39 -11.32 -12.76
N TYR A 141 -24.92 -10.08 -12.83
CA TYR A 141 -24.69 -9.40 -14.12
C TYR A 141 -23.70 -10.18 -14.98
N GLU A 142 -22.57 -10.64 -14.37
CA GLU A 142 -21.55 -11.40 -15.11
C GLU A 142 -22.06 -12.77 -15.58
N GLN A 143 -23.05 -13.39 -14.89
CA GLN A 143 -23.66 -14.62 -15.37
C GLN A 143 -24.37 -14.45 -16.70
N ARG A 144 -25.05 -13.30 -16.88
CA ARG A 144 -25.82 -12.96 -18.09
C ARG A 144 -24.96 -12.38 -19.22
N ARG A 145 -23.77 -11.90 -18.90
CA ARG A 145 -22.88 -11.24 -19.86
C ARG A 145 -22.24 -12.25 -20.80
N LYS A 146 -22.39 -12.01 -22.12
CA LYS A 146 -21.82 -12.84 -23.19
C LYS A 146 -20.48 -12.30 -23.76
N GLY A 147 -20.07 -11.07 -23.39
CA GLY A 147 -18.90 -10.38 -23.99
C GLY A 147 -17.61 -10.52 -23.17
N ALA A 148 -16.48 -10.47 -23.88
CA ALA A 148 -15.12 -10.53 -23.29
C ALA A 148 -14.51 -9.17 -22.92
N GLY A 149 -15.31 -8.10 -22.77
CA GLY A 149 -14.80 -6.77 -22.48
C GLY A 149 -14.33 -6.55 -21.03
N LYS A 150 -13.70 -5.39 -20.75
CA LYS A 150 -13.28 -4.99 -19.41
C LYS A 150 -14.44 -4.99 -18.43
N ARG A 151 -14.18 -5.44 -17.19
CA ARG A 151 -15.15 -5.57 -16.08
C ARG A 151 -14.98 -4.41 -15.11
N TRP A 152 -15.50 -3.23 -15.50
CA TRP A 152 -15.33 -1.98 -14.74
C TRP A 152 -15.73 -2.11 -13.25
N TYR A 153 -16.74 -2.92 -12.92
CA TYR A 153 -17.19 -3.12 -11.55
C TYR A 153 -16.11 -3.72 -10.64
N THR A 154 -15.19 -4.54 -11.18
CA THR A 154 -14.05 -5.06 -10.41
C THR A 154 -13.03 -3.97 -10.09
N ALA A 155 -12.98 -2.90 -10.87
CA ALA A 155 -12.10 -1.77 -10.63
C ALA A 155 -12.62 -0.86 -9.50
N VAL A 156 -13.94 -0.79 -9.32
CA VAL A 156 -14.57 0.05 -8.31
C VAL A 156 -14.54 -0.56 -6.91
N LEU A 157 -14.60 -1.90 -6.79
CA LEU A 157 -14.70 -2.59 -5.51
C LEU A 157 -13.55 -2.29 -4.54
N PRO A 158 -12.25 -2.39 -4.90
CA PRO A 158 -11.16 -2.16 -3.95
C PRO A 158 -11.11 -0.72 -3.40
N PRO A 159 -11.19 0.34 -4.23
CA PRO A 159 -11.19 1.70 -3.70
C PRO A 159 -12.44 2.02 -2.88
N ALA A 160 -13.63 1.53 -3.28
CA ALA A 160 -14.85 1.72 -2.52
C ALA A 160 -14.77 1.03 -1.14
N PHE A 161 -14.23 -0.19 -1.08
CA PHE A 161 -14.02 -0.91 0.15
C PHE A 161 -12.99 -0.22 1.07
N PHE A 162 -11.88 0.28 0.51
CA PHE A 162 -10.90 1.04 1.25
C PHE A 162 -11.51 2.32 1.86
N LEU A 163 -12.22 3.11 1.06
CA LEU A 163 -12.88 4.33 1.53
C LEU A 163 -13.89 4.04 2.62
N LEU A 164 -14.73 3.01 2.44
CA LEU A 164 -15.70 2.58 3.43
C LEU A 164 -15.02 2.23 4.77
N LEU A 165 -14.00 1.39 4.73
CA LEU A 165 -13.28 0.98 5.93
C LEU A 165 -12.59 2.16 6.62
N TYR A 166 -11.92 3.02 5.87
CA TYR A 166 -11.27 4.17 6.46
C TYR A 166 -12.27 5.16 7.07
N LEU A 167 -13.31 5.54 6.34
CA LEU A 167 -14.26 6.54 6.80
C LEU A 167 -15.03 6.10 8.05
N PHE A 168 -15.52 4.87 8.08
CA PHE A 168 -16.41 4.40 9.12
C PHE A 168 -15.73 3.56 10.20
N TYR A 169 -14.66 2.82 9.87
CA TYR A 169 -14.07 1.82 10.77
C TYR A 169 -12.67 2.17 11.27
N ARG A 170 -12.07 3.31 10.85
CA ARG A 170 -10.71 3.69 11.30
C ARG A 170 -10.59 3.84 12.82
N GLY A 171 -11.68 4.10 13.53
CA GLY A 171 -11.75 4.21 14.98
C GLY A 171 -11.86 2.87 15.73
N THR A 172 -12.16 1.79 15.02
CA THR A 172 -12.48 0.48 15.60
C THR A 172 -11.25 -0.42 15.72
N SER A 173 -11.38 -1.48 16.52
CA SER A 173 -10.37 -2.54 16.66
C SER A 173 -10.20 -3.39 15.39
N ILE A 174 -11.09 -3.28 14.41
CA ILE A 174 -10.98 -3.98 13.12
C ILE A 174 -9.95 -3.28 12.22
N TRP A 175 -9.82 -1.94 12.31
CA TRP A 175 -8.90 -1.20 11.48
C TRP A 175 -7.45 -1.49 11.85
N VAL A 176 -7.08 -1.27 13.10
CA VAL A 176 -5.75 -1.59 13.62
C VAL A 176 -5.91 -2.79 14.57
N PRO A 177 -5.21 -3.87 14.38
CA PRO A 177 -4.03 -4.13 13.55
C PRO A 177 -4.30 -4.76 12.18
N TYR A 178 -5.56 -5.06 11.81
CA TYR A 178 -5.84 -5.89 10.63
C TYR A 178 -5.80 -5.10 9.32
N PHE A 179 -6.84 -4.32 9.03
CA PHE A 179 -6.99 -3.67 7.72
C PHE A 179 -5.93 -2.61 7.45
N PHE A 180 -5.49 -1.88 8.46
CA PHE A 180 -4.39 -0.93 8.35
C PHE A 180 -3.14 -1.58 7.72
N ASN A 181 -2.68 -2.71 8.26
CA ASN A 181 -1.51 -3.41 7.76
C ASN A 181 -1.73 -4.04 6.38
N VAL A 182 -2.93 -4.61 6.14
CA VAL A 182 -3.28 -5.17 4.82
C VAL A 182 -3.20 -4.08 3.74
N PHE A 183 -3.77 -2.90 3.99
CA PHE A 183 -3.68 -1.79 3.05
C PHE A 183 -2.27 -1.23 2.94
N ALA A 184 -1.54 -1.06 4.05
CA ALA A 184 -0.16 -0.59 4.03
C ALA A 184 0.73 -1.50 3.15
N ILE A 185 0.67 -2.81 3.35
CA ILE A 185 1.42 -3.79 2.53
C ILE A 185 0.95 -3.74 1.07
N THR A 186 -0.36 -3.67 0.83
CA THR A 186 -0.90 -3.57 -0.52
C THR A 186 -0.37 -2.32 -1.22
N PHE A 187 -0.42 -1.16 -0.59
CA PHE A 187 0.10 0.08 -1.16
C PHE A 187 1.60 0.04 -1.37
N ALA A 188 2.37 -0.53 -0.43
CA ALA A 188 3.81 -0.72 -0.61
C ALA A 188 4.12 -1.50 -1.91
N VAL A 189 3.44 -2.62 -2.13
CA VAL A 189 3.61 -3.42 -3.36
C VAL A 189 3.15 -2.65 -4.60
N LEU A 190 1.97 -2.03 -4.57
CA LEU A 190 1.42 -1.33 -5.75
C LEU A 190 2.26 -0.12 -6.15
N ILE A 191 2.70 0.69 -5.18
CA ILE A 191 3.58 1.84 -5.44
C ILE A 191 4.92 1.37 -6.01
N THR A 192 5.51 0.32 -5.42
CA THR A 192 6.74 -0.28 -5.92
C THR A 192 6.61 -0.72 -7.37
N LEU A 193 5.56 -1.47 -7.71
CA LEU A 193 5.34 -1.99 -9.05
C LEU A 193 5.05 -0.88 -10.07
N TYR A 194 4.27 0.12 -9.69
CA TYR A 194 3.99 1.26 -10.55
C TYR A 194 5.25 2.05 -10.87
N LEU A 195 6.00 2.44 -9.83
CA LEU A 195 7.22 3.22 -10.02
C LEU A 195 8.35 2.39 -10.65
N ALA A 196 8.47 1.10 -10.31
CA ALA A 196 9.44 0.22 -10.96
C ALA A 196 9.21 0.07 -12.48
N SER A 197 7.98 0.30 -12.98
CA SER A 197 7.70 0.31 -14.41
C SER A 197 8.22 1.57 -15.13
N LEU A 198 8.39 2.67 -14.39
CA LEU A 198 8.82 3.98 -14.90
C LEU A 198 10.34 4.21 -14.78
N PHE A 199 10.99 3.56 -13.79
CA PHE A 199 12.39 3.75 -13.49
C PHE A 199 13.29 2.81 -14.31
N THR A 200 14.43 3.34 -14.74
CA THR A 200 15.56 2.54 -15.25
C THR A 200 16.62 2.36 -14.15
N TRP A 201 17.50 1.38 -14.29
CA TRP A 201 18.57 1.10 -13.32
C TRP A 201 19.41 2.32 -12.95
N LYS A 202 19.82 3.11 -13.96
CA LYS A 202 20.64 4.31 -13.73
C LYS A 202 19.90 5.37 -12.92
N ILE A 203 18.63 5.55 -13.23
CA ILE A 203 17.78 6.56 -12.58
C ILE A 203 17.47 6.14 -11.14
N VAL A 204 17.28 4.84 -10.87
CA VAL A 204 17.08 4.36 -9.49
C VAL A 204 18.29 4.63 -8.62
N LEU A 205 19.53 4.47 -9.11
CA LEU A 205 20.72 4.78 -8.33
C LEU A 205 20.83 6.26 -8.01
N ILE A 206 20.52 7.14 -8.97
CA ILE A 206 20.49 8.59 -8.75
C ILE A 206 19.38 8.95 -7.74
N PHE A 207 18.19 8.39 -7.93
CA PHE A 207 17.06 8.59 -7.03
C PHE A 207 17.37 8.13 -5.60
N ALA A 208 18.03 6.96 -5.45
CA ALA A 208 18.50 6.46 -4.18
C ALA A 208 19.45 7.42 -3.47
N GLY A 209 20.45 7.93 -4.19
CA GLY A 209 21.40 8.91 -3.64
C GLY A 209 20.69 10.21 -3.22
N LEU A 210 19.78 10.73 -4.04
CA LEU A 210 19.00 11.92 -3.72
C LEU A 210 18.08 11.72 -2.51
N LEU A 211 17.40 10.56 -2.41
CA LEU A 211 16.58 10.24 -1.24
C LEU A 211 17.42 10.19 0.03
N THR A 212 18.58 9.54 -0.01
CA THR A 212 19.47 9.46 1.15
C THR A 212 19.89 10.86 1.63
N VAL A 213 20.25 11.76 0.70
CA VAL A 213 20.59 13.15 1.04
C VAL A 213 19.38 13.86 1.64
N MET A 214 18.20 13.69 1.05
CA MET A 214 16.95 14.26 1.55
C MET A 214 16.65 13.77 2.98
N ASP A 215 16.77 12.47 3.23
CA ASP A 215 16.49 11.88 4.54
C ASP A 215 17.44 12.43 5.60
N ILE A 216 18.74 12.58 5.28
CA ILE A 216 19.71 13.20 6.18
C ILE A 216 19.27 14.63 6.52
N ILE A 217 18.83 15.42 5.54
CA ILE A 217 18.39 16.80 5.77
C ILE A 217 17.10 16.84 6.60
N LEU A 218 16.10 16.02 6.25
CA LEU A 218 14.78 16.04 6.92
C LEU A 218 14.81 15.43 8.32
N VAL A 219 15.69 14.47 8.58
CA VAL A 219 15.83 13.83 9.89
C VAL A 219 16.73 14.66 10.81
N PHE A 220 17.97 14.94 10.37
CA PHE A 220 18.98 15.57 11.21
C PHE A 220 19.01 17.11 11.10
N GLY A 221 18.68 17.66 9.91
CA GLY A 221 18.71 19.10 9.69
C GLY A 221 17.45 19.82 10.20
N THR A 222 16.27 19.30 9.87
CA THR A 222 14.99 19.97 10.18
C THR A 222 14.15 19.26 11.22
N GLY A 223 14.32 17.96 11.43
CA GLY A 223 13.48 17.13 12.30
C GLY A 223 12.01 16.98 11.83
N THR A 224 11.68 17.50 10.64
CA THR A 224 10.31 17.51 10.10
C THR A 224 9.77 16.13 9.80
N MET A 225 10.63 15.18 9.44
CA MET A 225 10.22 13.82 9.12
C MET A 225 9.58 13.10 10.30
N GLY A 226 10.13 13.25 11.51
CA GLY A 226 9.56 12.68 12.72
C GLY A 226 8.19 13.26 13.05
N GLN A 227 8.04 14.59 12.96
CA GLN A 227 6.76 15.27 13.20
C GLN A 227 5.70 14.87 12.15
N ALA A 228 6.07 14.82 10.89
CA ALA A 228 5.18 14.37 9.82
C ALA A 228 4.73 12.92 10.05
N ALA A 229 5.63 12.01 10.45
CA ALA A 229 5.29 10.63 10.75
C ALA A 229 4.28 10.51 11.88
N VAL A 230 4.44 11.25 12.98
CA VAL A 230 3.48 11.29 14.09
C VAL A 230 2.11 11.78 13.60
N THR A 231 2.06 12.91 12.90
CA THR A 231 0.82 13.47 12.36
C THR A 231 0.07 12.46 11.47
N LEU A 232 0.78 11.76 10.60
CA LEU A 232 0.18 10.79 9.68
C LEU A 232 -0.30 9.51 10.39
N LEU A 233 0.41 9.06 11.42
CA LEU A 233 0.00 7.92 12.25
C LEU A 233 -1.25 8.25 13.08
N ASP A 234 -1.34 9.46 13.62
CA ASP A 234 -2.52 9.94 14.37
C ASP A 234 -3.78 9.95 13.49
N LEU A 235 -3.63 10.23 12.20
CA LEU A 235 -4.71 10.14 11.22
C LEU A 235 -5.12 8.70 10.89
N ARG A 236 -4.38 7.70 11.37
CA ARG A 236 -4.57 6.26 11.08
C ARG A 236 -4.58 5.94 9.59
N LEU A 237 -3.84 6.72 8.80
CA LEU A 237 -3.60 6.46 7.38
C LEU A 237 -2.61 5.30 7.25
N PRO A 238 -2.82 4.34 6.32
CA PRO A 238 -1.96 3.17 6.15
C PRO A 238 -0.65 3.54 5.43
N ILE A 239 0.18 4.36 6.08
CA ILE A 239 1.46 4.87 5.60
C ILE A 239 2.67 4.11 6.14
N ALA A 240 2.44 3.22 7.08
CA ALA A 240 3.44 2.35 7.68
C ALA A 240 2.84 0.98 7.95
N VAL A 241 3.66 -0.04 8.07
CA VAL A 241 3.27 -1.35 8.59
C VAL A 241 3.62 -1.38 10.07
N VAL A 242 2.64 -1.71 10.92
CA VAL A 242 2.78 -1.74 12.38
C VAL A 242 2.54 -3.15 12.87
N LEU A 243 3.57 -3.82 13.34
CA LEU A 243 3.51 -5.22 13.79
C LEU A 243 4.11 -5.39 15.18
N PRO A 244 3.66 -6.39 15.95
CA PRO A 244 4.25 -6.70 17.24
C PRO A 244 5.68 -7.23 17.07
N ARG A 245 6.57 -6.85 17.97
CA ARG A 245 7.94 -7.38 18.01
C ARG A 245 7.95 -8.83 18.47
N ILE A 246 8.80 -9.62 17.84
CA ILE A 246 9.07 -11.00 18.25
C ILE A 246 10.60 -11.18 18.35
N PRO A 247 11.11 -11.67 19.50
CA PRO A 247 10.39 -12.24 20.66
C PRO A 247 9.72 -11.20 21.54
N ILE A 248 8.56 -11.57 22.12
CA ILE A 248 7.84 -10.73 23.08
C ILE A 248 8.64 -10.73 24.38
N GLN A 249 9.05 -9.54 24.82
CA GLN A 249 9.68 -9.32 26.13
C GLN A 249 8.70 -8.53 27.00
N ASP A 250 8.63 -8.85 28.25
CA ASP A 250 7.84 -8.23 29.35
C ASP A 250 6.53 -7.47 29.01
N ALA A 251 6.43 -6.84 27.84
CA ALA A 251 5.26 -6.14 27.32
C ALA A 251 5.17 -6.26 25.80
N LEU A 252 3.95 -6.13 25.28
CA LEU A 252 3.70 -6.14 23.81
C LEU A 252 4.18 -4.82 23.21
N HIS A 253 5.35 -4.83 22.62
CA HIS A 253 5.91 -3.70 21.90
C HIS A 253 5.61 -3.82 20.40
N PHE A 254 5.31 -2.70 19.74
CA PHE A 254 5.08 -2.63 18.31
C PHE A 254 6.26 -1.93 17.63
N SER A 255 6.63 -2.44 16.46
CA SER A 255 7.53 -1.76 15.52
C SER A 255 6.72 -1.22 14.36
N ALA A 256 7.13 -0.07 13.83
CA ALA A 256 6.56 0.52 12.64
C ALA A 256 7.64 0.72 11.57
N LEU A 257 7.32 0.38 10.32
CA LEU A 257 8.18 0.62 9.17
C LEU A 257 7.40 1.38 8.11
N GLY A 258 7.91 2.51 7.66
CA GLY A 258 7.26 3.38 6.68
C GLY A 258 7.12 2.72 5.30
N LEU A 259 6.07 3.09 4.55
CA LEU A 259 5.90 2.63 3.16
C LEU A 259 7.07 3.04 2.27
N GLY A 260 7.77 4.14 2.59
CA GLY A 260 8.96 4.58 1.89
C GLY A 260 10.08 3.54 1.87
N ASP A 261 10.33 2.88 3.00
CA ASP A 261 11.37 1.85 3.14
C ASP A 261 11.02 0.61 2.31
N PHE A 262 9.75 0.18 2.36
CA PHE A 262 9.26 -0.93 1.53
C PHE A 262 9.36 -0.62 0.04
N PHE A 263 8.93 0.59 -0.33
CA PHE A 263 9.01 1.06 -1.71
C PHE A 263 10.46 1.10 -2.21
N PHE A 264 11.36 1.67 -1.41
CA PHE A 264 12.76 1.83 -1.79
C PHE A 264 13.46 0.45 -1.95
N ALA A 265 13.31 -0.43 -0.98
CA ALA A 265 13.84 -1.79 -1.05
C ALA A 265 13.25 -2.57 -2.23
N GLY A 266 11.94 -2.48 -2.43
CA GLY A 266 11.24 -3.10 -3.54
C GLY A 266 11.68 -2.57 -4.90
N LEU A 267 11.86 -1.25 -5.03
CA LEU A 267 12.33 -0.62 -6.26
C LEU A 267 13.75 -1.08 -6.63
N LEU A 268 14.69 -1.04 -5.69
CA LEU A 268 16.06 -1.51 -5.89
C LEU A 268 16.10 -2.99 -6.30
N ALA A 269 15.41 -3.86 -5.56
CA ALA A 269 15.38 -5.28 -5.84
C ALA A 269 14.73 -5.59 -7.20
N THR A 270 13.64 -4.89 -7.56
CA THR A 270 12.97 -5.05 -8.84
C THR A 270 13.86 -4.60 -10.01
N GLN A 271 14.58 -3.50 -9.86
CA GLN A 271 15.52 -3.04 -10.89
C GLN A 271 16.77 -3.94 -10.97
N THR A 272 17.21 -4.51 -9.86
CA THR A 272 18.26 -5.55 -9.84
C THR A 272 17.81 -6.78 -10.62
N TYR A 273 16.56 -7.21 -10.43
CA TYR A 273 15.97 -8.31 -11.20
C TYR A 273 15.96 -8.02 -12.71
N LYS A 274 15.58 -6.81 -13.12
CA LYS A 274 15.55 -6.42 -14.53
C LYS A 274 16.94 -6.37 -15.18
N LYS A 275 17.94 -5.95 -14.42
CA LYS A 275 19.30 -5.74 -14.95
C LYS A 275 20.16 -7.01 -14.92
N PHE A 276 20.01 -7.82 -13.88
CA PHE A 276 20.87 -9.00 -13.65
C PHE A 276 20.01 -10.27 -13.76
N ASP A 277 19.64 -10.84 -12.62
CA ASP A 277 18.83 -12.05 -12.56
C ASP A 277 18.00 -12.13 -11.25
N GLN A 278 17.16 -13.16 -11.17
CA GLN A 278 16.30 -13.37 -10.00
C GLN A 278 17.10 -13.69 -8.74
N LYS A 279 18.20 -14.44 -8.86
CA LYS A 279 19.03 -14.82 -7.70
C LYS A 279 19.66 -13.58 -7.07
N THR A 280 20.28 -12.74 -7.89
CA THR A 280 20.87 -11.47 -7.44
C THR A 280 19.85 -10.55 -6.81
N ALA A 281 18.63 -10.46 -7.37
CA ALA A 281 17.55 -9.65 -6.80
C ALA A 281 17.09 -10.16 -5.43
N VAL A 282 16.90 -11.47 -5.28
CA VAL A 282 16.53 -12.09 -4.00
C VAL A 282 17.63 -11.92 -2.96
N THR A 283 18.91 -12.10 -3.36
CA THR A 283 20.06 -11.87 -2.47
C THR A 283 20.11 -10.40 -2.02
N SER A 284 19.89 -9.45 -2.93
CA SER A 284 19.81 -8.03 -2.58
C SER A 284 18.67 -7.75 -1.58
N ALA A 285 17.50 -8.33 -1.80
CA ALA A 285 16.36 -8.21 -0.87
C ALA A 285 16.69 -8.77 0.52
N LEU A 286 17.38 -9.92 0.58
CA LEU A 286 17.84 -10.52 1.85
C LEU A 286 18.85 -9.63 2.57
N ILE A 287 19.82 -9.05 1.86
CA ILE A 287 20.81 -8.15 2.45
C ILE A 287 20.14 -6.90 3.01
N MET A 288 19.18 -6.30 2.29
CA MET A 288 18.44 -5.13 2.77
C MET A 288 17.61 -5.47 4.02
N ALA A 289 16.92 -6.60 4.04
CA ALA A 289 16.16 -7.05 5.20
C ALA A 289 17.06 -7.35 6.40
N PHE A 290 18.20 -7.99 6.19
CA PHE A 290 19.17 -8.26 7.24
C PHE A 290 19.79 -6.97 7.79
N SER A 291 20.15 -6.02 6.91
CA SER A 291 20.65 -4.70 7.31
C SER A 291 19.64 -3.95 8.17
N LEU A 292 18.36 -3.97 7.79
CA LEU A 292 17.28 -3.41 8.62
C LEU A 292 17.23 -4.10 9.98
N GLY A 293 17.32 -5.43 10.03
CA GLY A 293 17.32 -6.19 11.28
C GLY A 293 18.44 -5.76 12.24
N LEU A 294 19.60 -5.39 11.73
CA LEU A 294 20.73 -4.90 12.53
C LEU A 294 20.45 -3.52 13.15
N THR A 295 19.56 -2.72 12.60
CA THR A 295 19.20 -1.41 13.18
C THR A 295 18.24 -1.51 14.36
N TYR A 296 17.62 -2.68 14.56
CA TYR A 296 16.71 -2.95 15.67
C TYR A 296 17.40 -3.72 16.84
N VAL A 297 18.72 -3.84 16.84
CA VAL A 297 19.51 -4.53 17.90
C VAL A 297 19.83 -3.62 19.09
#